data_fd5a4386ccb835f0cce77eed8b6c5f9a
#
_entry.id   fd5a4386ccb835f0cce77eed8b6c5f9a
#
_cell.length_a   1.000
_cell.length_b   1.000
_cell.length_c   1.000
_cell.angle_alpha   90.00
_cell.angle_beta   90.00
_cell.angle_gamma   90.00
#
_symmetry.space_group_name_H-M   'P 1'
#
loop_
_entity.id
_entity.type
_entity.pdbx_description
1 polymer ?
#
loop_
_entity_poly.entity_id
_entity_poly.type
_entity_poly.pdbx_seq_one_letter_code
_entity_poly.pdbx_strand_id
1 'polypeptide(L)'
;VFHRNMQRDMDTQVRLAQQEATETSMSELDIYLSTLMAKTDVLFVNDEFASLLSAQPVTLSEQIHASHQMRALMDYAMFNLRYAEVPATTYRGGSAYGKLYLLHPNVYIDNLGIFDFADIADEPFVRRLNEHDEVFSWSRLDLKGAGQYLHFNRWMLDAAKTQRMALLQVRIPLAKIEAVLMSKLTPYQLTAFYLS
;
A
#
# COMPACT_ATOMS: atom_id res chain seq x y z
N VAL A 1 17.73 34.62 38.12
CA VAL A 1 17.33 35.13 36.79
C VAL A 1 18.07 34.39 35.67
N PHE A 2 19.40 34.24 35.75
CA PHE A 2 20.22 33.59 34.71
C PHE A 2 19.85 32.10 34.44
N HIS A 3 19.64 31.32 35.48
CA HIS A 3 19.22 29.92 35.37
C HIS A 3 17.85 29.73 34.72
N ARG A 4 16.88 30.62 35.01
CA ARG A 4 15.54 30.55 34.39
C ARG A 4 15.57 30.89 32.90
N ASN A 5 16.41 31.81 32.47
CA ASN A 5 16.53 32.17 31.07
C ASN A 5 17.19 31.00 30.29
N MET A 6 18.26 30.42 30.85
CA MET A 6 18.95 29.27 30.25
C MET A 6 18.05 28.04 30.11
N GLN A 7 17.21 27.74 31.10
CA GLN A 7 16.19 26.67 31.03
C GLN A 7 15.15 26.95 29.93
N ARG A 8 14.63 28.19 29.84
CA ARG A 8 13.68 28.55 28.79
C ARG A 8 14.29 28.46 27.39
N ASP A 9 15.53 28.85 27.23
CA ASP A 9 16.23 28.75 25.93
C ASP A 9 16.48 27.30 25.56
N MET A 10 16.87 26.43 26.50
CA MET A 10 17.00 24.98 26.28
C MET A 10 15.65 24.33 25.91
N ASP A 11 14.59 24.65 26.66
CA ASP A 11 13.24 24.09 26.37
C ASP A 11 12.73 24.54 24.98
N THR A 12 13.06 25.77 24.57
CA THR A 12 12.72 26.29 23.24
C THR A 12 13.50 25.57 22.15
N GLN A 13 14.81 25.38 22.33
CA GLN A 13 15.65 24.65 21.38
C GLN A 13 15.22 23.18 21.23
N VAL A 14 14.92 22.50 22.34
CA VAL A 14 14.43 21.13 22.33
C VAL A 14 13.11 21.03 21.57
N ARG A 15 12.19 21.96 21.80
CA ARG A 15 10.90 22.00 21.11
C ARG A 15 11.04 22.25 19.61
N LEU A 16 11.92 23.16 19.21
CA LEU A 16 12.21 23.41 17.79
C LEU A 16 12.84 22.19 17.11
N ALA A 17 13.80 21.54 17.75
CA ALA A 17 14.41 20.32 17.23
C ALA A 17 13.41 19.17 17.12
N GLN A 18 12.46 19.04 18.06
CA GLN A 18 11.37 18.05 17.99
C GLN A 18 10.43 18.33 16.83
N GLN A 19 10.04 19.60 16.66
CA GLN A 19 9.18 20.00 15.54
C GLN A 19 9.85 19.69 14.20
N GLU A 20 11.10 20.09 14.01
CA GLU A 20 11.87 19.86 12.79
C GLU A 20 12.02 18.35 12.48
N ALA A 21 12.31 17.52 13.51
CA ALA A 21 12.40 16.08 13.34
C ALA A 21 11.04 15.47 12.94
N THR A 22 9.93 15.96 13.52
CA THR A 22 8.58 15.50 13.18
C THR A 22 8.23 15.88 11.75
N GLU A 23 8.47 17.13 11.34
CA GLU A 23 8.22 17.61 9.98
C GLU A 23 9.03 16.82 8.94
N THR A 24 10.30 16.52 9.25
CA THR A 24 11.15 15.69 8.40
C THR A 24 10.60 14.27 8.25
N SER A 25 10.20 13.64 9.37
CA SER A 25 9.64 12.28 9.36
C SER A 25 8.32 12.22 8.60
N MET A 26 7.46 13.22 8.73
CA MET A 26 6.22 13.31 7.96
C MET A 26 6.48 13.49 6.48
N SER A 27 7.46 14.32 6.09
CA SER A 27 7.87 14.49 4.69
C SER A 27 8.42 13.19 4.09
N GLU A 28 9.23 12.42 4.83
CA GLU A 28 9.71 11.11 4.39
C GLU A 28 8.55 10.11 4.20
N LEU A 29 7.56 10.12 5.09
CA LEU A 29 6.37 9.30 4.95
C LEU A 29 5.57 9.68 3.71
N ASP A 30 5.35 10.96 3.46
CA ASP A 30 4.66 11.45 2.26
C ASP A 30 5.37 11.02 0.97
N ILE A 31 6.70 11.10 0.93
CA ILE A 31 7.51 10.63 -0.19
C ILE A 31 7.32 9.11 -0.37
N TYR A 32 7.35 8.34 0.71
CA TYR A 32 7.17 6.88 0.67
C TYR A 32 5.78 6.51 0.12
N LEU A 33 4.72 7.12 0.64
CA LEU A 33 3.34 6.86 0.21
C LEU A 33 3.10 7.33 -1.23
N SER A 34 3.63 8.50 -1.61
CA SER A 34 3.56 9.01 -2.99
C SER A 34 4.29 8.11 -3.97
N THR A 35 5.45 7.56 -3.58
CA THR A 35 6.19 6.59 -4.39
C THR A 35 5.38 5.32 -4.61
N LEU A 36 4.69 4.84 -3.57
CA LEU A 36 3.81 3.67 -3.68
C LEU A 36 2.64 3.95 -4.63
N MET A 37 2.00 5.11 -4.51
CA MET A 37 0.93 5.54 -5.42
C MET A 37 1.42 5.59 -6.87
N ALA A 38 2.56 6.23 -7.12
CA ALA A 38 3.16 6.31 -8.45
C ALA A 38 3.45 4.94 -9.06
N LYS A 39 3.81 3.94 -8.26
CA LYS A 39 4.01 2.57 -8.73
C LYS A 39 2.69 1.90 -9.13
N THR A 40 1.61 2.16 -8.42
CA THR A 40 0.29 1.69 -8.85
C THR A 40 -0.20 2.41 -10.10
N ASP A 41 0.24 3.67 -10.33
CA ASP A 41 -0.03 4.40 -11.57
C ASP A 41 0.57 3.71 -12.79
N VAL A 42 1.76 3.09 -12.65
CA VAL A 42 2.39 2.32 -13.73
C VAL A 42 1.46 1.21 -14.22
N LEU A 43 0.79 0.48 -13.30
CA LEU A 43 -0.20 -0.53 -13.68
C LEU A 43 -1.48 0.10 -14.23
N PHE A 44 -1.94 1.17 -13.61
CA PHE A 44 -3.18 1.85 -13.99
C PHE A 44 -3.14 2.40 -15.43
N VAL A 45 -1.97 2.86 -15.89
CA VAL A 45 -1.79 3.39 -17.26
C VAL A 45 -1.24 2.33 -18.25
N ASN A 46 -0.99 1.12 -17.79
CA ASN A 46 -0.43 0.05 -18.64
C ASN A 46 -1.52 -0.58 -19.51
N ASP A 47 -1.43 -0.38 -20.82
CA ASP A 47 -2.42 -0.87 -21.78
C ASP A 47 -2.44 -2.41 -21.87
N GLU A 48 -1.28 -3.07 -21.69
CA GLU A 48 -1.21 -4.53 -21.65
C GLU A 48 -1.96 -5.07 -20.44
N PHE A 49 -1.77 -4.45 -19.26
CA PHE A 49 -2.48 -4.83 -18.05
C PHE A 49 -4.00 -4.62 -18.19
N ALA A 50 -4.41 -3.47 -18.72
CA ALA A 50 -5.82 -3.16 -18.98
C ALA A 50 -6.45 -4.13 -20.01
N SER A 51 -5.68 -4.53 -21.04
CA SER A 51 -6.10 -5.51 -22.02
C SER A 51 -6.28 -6.91 -21.40
N LEU A 52 -5.38 -7.32 -20.52
CA LEU A 52 -5.50 -8.59 -19.79
C LEU A 52 -6.73 -8.60 -18.86
N LEU A 53 -7.03 -7.48 -18.19
CA LEU A 53 -8.23 -7.35 -17.36
C LEU A 53 -9.52 -7.50 -18.17
N SER A 54 -9.50 -7.05 -19.43
CA SER A 54 -10.66 -7.09 -20.34
C SER A 54 -10.71 -8.37 -21.21
N ALA A 55 -9.65 -9.19 -21.19
CA ALA A 55 -9.57 -10.41 -21.98
C ALA A 55 -10.64 -11.43 -21.56
N GLN A 56 -11.08 -12.23 -22.51
CA GLN A 56 -12.02 -13.34 -22.30
C GLN A 56 -11.41 -14.66 -22.80
N PRO A 57 -10.39 -15.18 -22.10
CA PRO A 57 -9.76 -16.43 -22.48
C PRO A 57 -10.76 -17.59 -22.39
N VAL A 58 -10.78 -18.41 -23.44
CA VAL A 58 -11.76 -19.48 -23.60
C VAL A 58 -11.30 -20.78 -22.92
N THR A 59 -10.01 -21.04 -22.97
CA THR A 59 -9.44 -22.28 -22.44
C THR A 59 -8.78 -22.05 -21.07
N LEU A 60 -8.72 -23.10 -20.27
CA LEU A 60 -8.02 -23.06 -18.97
C LEU A 60 -6.53 -22.67 -19.13
N SER A 61 -5.88 -23.12 -20.20
CA SER A 61 -4.50 -22.77 -20.48
C SER A 61 -4.31 -21.28 -20.73
N GLU A 62 -5.22 -20.66 -21.50
CA GLU A 62 -5.22 -19.21 -21.73
C GLU A 62 -5.51 -18.43 -20.44
N GLN A 63 -6.44 -18.91 -19.62
CA GLN A 63 -6.75 -18.31 -18.30
C GLN A 63 -5.53 -18.33 -17.36
N ILE A 64 -4.83 -19.46 -17.29
CA ILE A 64 -3.60 -19.59 -16.50
C ILE A 64 -2.51 -18.65 -17.03
N HIS A 65 -2.35 -18.60 -18.36
CA HIS A 65 -1.34 -17.73 -18.99
C HIS A 65 -1.61 -16.26 -18.70
N ALA A 66 -2.85 -15.79 -18.87
CA ALA A 66 -3.27 -14.42 -18.55
C ALA A 66 -3.05 -14.09 -17.05
N SER A 67 -3.38 -15.00 -16.14
CA SER A 67 -3.11 -14.87 -14.71
C SER A 67 -1.62 -14.68 -14.42
N HIS A 68 -0.75 -15.48 -15.05
CA HIS A 68 0.70 -15.36 -14.90
C HIS A 68 1.23 -14.02 -15.44
N GLN A 69 0.74 -13.56 -16.59
CA GLN A 69 1.12 -12.26 -17.15
C GLN A 69 0.70 -11.10 -16.26
N MET A 70 -0.54 -11.08 -15.76
CA MET A 70 -0.99 -10.06 -14.80
C MET A 70 -0.09 -10.02 -13.56
N ARG A 71 0.24 -11.19 -12.99
CA ARG A 71 1.15 -11.26 -11.84
C ARG A 71 2.53 -10.74 -12.16
N ALA A 72 3.09 -11.10 -13.31
CA ALA A 72 4.41 -10.61 -13.73
C ALA A 72 4.44 -9.08 -13.83
N LEU A 73 3.40 -8.47 -14.40
CA LEU A 73 3.27 -7.00 -14.47
C LEU A 73 3.12 -6.37 -13.08
N MET A 74 2.29 -6.96 -12.20
CA MET A 74 2.17 -6.51 -10.81
C MET A 74 3.50 -6.62 -10.06
N ASP A 75 4.19 -7.75 -10.19
CA ASP A 75 5.48 -7.96 -9.56
C ASP A 75 6.54 -6.98 -10.08
N TYR A 76 6.55 -6.71 -11.38
CA TYR A 76 7.44 -5.70 -11.98
C TYR A 76 7.15 -4.29 -11.43
N ALA A 77 5.91 -3.87 -11.44
CA ALA A 77 5.52 -2.57 -10.93
C ALA A 77 5.87 -2.38 -9.44
N MET A 78 5.72 -3.44 -8.64
CA MET A 78 5.95 -3.43 -7.19
C MET A 78 7.39 -3.83 -6.79
N PHE A 79 8.26 -4.16 -7.77
CA PHE A 79 9.59 -4.75 -7.53
C PHE A 79 10.43 -3.95 -6.54
N ASN A 80 10.51 -2.63 -6.68
CA ASN A 80 11.31 -1.80 -5.79
C ASN A 80 10.69 -1.57 -4.39
N LEU A 81 9.41 -1.93 -4.19
CA LEU A 81 8.82 -1.97 -2.85
C LEU A 81 9.28 -3.21 -2.06
N ARG A 82 9.64 -4.29 -2.76
CA ARG A 82 10.18 -5.52 -2.16
C ARG A 82 11.55 -5.33 -1.51
N TYR A 83 12.44 -4.60 -2.18
CA TYR A 83 13.84 -4.50 -1.77
C TYR A 83 14.08 -3.56 -0.59
N ALA A 84 13.09 -2.77 -0.21
CA ALA A 84 13.23 -1.89 0.91
C ALA A 84 13.01 -2.61 2.25
N GLU A 85 13.63 -3.80 2.51
CA GLU A 85 13.82 -4.34 3.87
C GLU A 85 12.88 -5.43 4.43
N VAL A 86 12.49 -6.44 3.65
CA VAL A 86 11.94 -7.64 4.29
C VAL A 86 12.88 -8.82 4.08
N PRO A 87 13.32 -9.52 5.15
CA PRO A 87 14.16 -10.70 5.01
C PRO A 87 13.49 -11.75 4.12
N ALA A 88 14.24 -12.30 3.17
CA ALA A 88 13.76 -13.29 2.19
C ALA A 88 13.14 -14.58 2.81
N THR A 89 13.23 -14.74 4.11
CA THR A 89 12.75 -15.91 4.86
C THR A 89 11.24 -15.94 5.10
N THR A 90 10.51 -14.83 4.87
CA THR A 90 9.08 -14.73 5.19
C THR A 90 8.16 -15.03 3.99
N TYR A 91 8.71 -15.32 2.81
CA TYR A 91 7.93 -15.45 1.57
C TYR A 91 7.93 -16.86 1.00
N ARG A 92 7.02 -17.68 1.50
CA ARG A 92 6.51 -18.83 0.74
C ARG A 92 5.22 -18.40 0.02
N GLY A 93 5.33 -18.10 -1.28
CA GLY A 93 4.21 -18.04 -2.21
C GLY A 93 3.44 -16.71 -2.29
N GLY A 94 3.49 -16.07 -3.45
CA GLY A 94 2.62 -14.96 -3.84
C GLY A 94 3.30 -13.59 -3.84
N SER A 95 2.75 -12.66 -4.62
CA SER A 95 3.10 -11.24 -4.56
C SER A 95 2.85 -10.74 -3.14
N ALA A 96 3.92 -10.47 -2.42
CA ALA A 96 3.88 -10.21 -0.98
C ALA A 96 3.11 -8.96 -0.59
N TYR A 97 2.92 -8.04 -1.54
CA TYR A 97 2.40 -6.71 -1.29
C TYR A 97 1.13 -6.36 -2.08
N GLY A 98 0.87 -7.02 -3.22
CA GLY A 98 -0.27 -6.72 -4.08
C GLY A 98 -1.24 -7.90 -4.19
N LYS A 99 -2.53 -7.61 -4.04
CA LYS A 99 -3.64 -8.50 -4.36
C LYS A 99 -4.53 -7.84 -5.39
N LEU A 100 -4.89 -8.57 -6.41
CA LEU A 100 -5.82 -8.14 -7.43
C LEU A 100 -7.14 -8.92 -7.27
N TYR A 101 -8.22 -8.22 -7.02
CA TYR A 101 -9.56 -8.78 -6.90
C TYR A 101 -10.34 -8.47 -8.16
N LEU A 102 -10.67 -9.49 -8.96
CA LEU A 102 -11.36 -9.34 -10.25
C LEU A 102 -12.88 -9.27 -10.04
N LEU A 103 -13.54 -8.26 -10.62
CA LEU A 103 -15.00 -8.14 -10.57
C LEU A 103 -15.68 -9.23 -11.39
N HIS A 104 -15.07 -9.62 -12.49
CA HIS A 104 -15.53 -10.70 -13.36
C HIS A 104 -14.34 -11.64 -13.57
N PRO A 105 -14.25 -12.73 -12.78
CA PRO A 105 -13.12 -13.65 -12.88
C PRO A 105 -13.16 -14.40 -14.22
N ASN A 106 -12.52 -13.82 -15.20
CA ASN A 106 -12.33 -14.36 -16.56
C ASN A 106 -10.97 -15.04 -16.73
N VAL A 107 -10.14 -15.03 -15.69
CA VAL A 107 -8.84 -15.69 -15.64
C VAL A 107 -8.75 -16.66 -14.47
N TYR A 108 -7.73 -17.48 -14.45
CA TYR A 108 -7.53 -18.43 -13.37
C TYR A 108 -7.23 -17.74 -12.05
N ILE A 109 -8.08 -17.98 -11.04
CA ILE A 109 -7.90 -17.51 -9.66
C ILE A 109 -6.87 -18.41 -8.98
N ASP A 110 -5.68 -17.87 -8.70
CA ASP A 110 -4.56 -18.65 -8.16
C ASP A 110 -4.44 -18.56 -6.62
N ASN A 111 -5.21 -17.68 -5.97
CA ASN A 111 -5.15 -17.39 -4.54
C ASN A 111 -3.74 -17.00 -4.02
N LEU A 112 -2.84 -16.64 -4.93
CA LEU A 112 -1.48 -16.20 -4.64
C LEU A 112 -1.30 -14.70 -4.87
N GLY A 113 -2.05 -14.13 -5.81
CA GLY A 113 -2.02 -12.70 -6.15
C GLY A 113 -3.32 -12.26 -6.81
N ILE A 114 -4.08 -13.19 -7.42
CA ILE A 114 -5.35 -12.93 -8.11
C ILE A 114 -6.46 -13.66 -7.38
N PHE A 115 -7.52 -12.91 -7.03
CA PHE A 115 -8.64 -13.32 -6.19
C PHE A 115 -9.96 -12.96 -6.85
N ASP A 116 -11.04 -13.57 -6.41
CA ASP A 116 -12.40 -13.15 -6.75
C ASP A 116 -12.78 -11.92 -5.91
N PHE A 117 -13.37 -10.90 -6.55
CA PHE A 117 -13.88 -9.73 -5.85
C PHE A 117 -15.00 -10.08 -4.84
N ALA A 118 -15.74 -11.15 -5.09
CA ALA A 118 -16.77 -11.63 -4.17
C ALA A 118 -16.21 -11.90 -2.76
N ASP A 119 -14.90 -12.23 -2.64
CA ASP A 119 -14.25 -12.48 -1.35
C ASP A 119 -14.18 -11.24 -0.45
N ILE A 120 -14.31 -10.03 -1.03
CA ILE A 120 -14.18 -8.75 -0.32
C ILE A 120 -15.35 -7.79 -0.55
N ALA A 121 -16.34 -8.17 -1.33
CA ALA A 121 -17.43 -7.27 -1.75
C ALA A 121 -18.16 -6.61 -0.56
N ASP A 122 -18.28 -7.31 0.56
CA ASP A 122 -18.96 -6.85 1.77
C ASP A 122 -18.04 -6.10 2.76
N GLU A 123 -16.76 -5.98 2.45
CA GLU A 123 -15.83 -5.29 3.34
C GLU A 123 -16.15 -3.79 3.46
N PRO A 124 -16.04 -3.20 4.67
CA PRO A 124 -16.42 -1.80 4.91
C PRO A 124 -15.67 -0.79 4.03
N PHE A 125 -14.41 -1.08 3.67
CA PHE A 125 -13.62 -0.20 2.82
C PHE A 125 -14.10 -0.22 1.36
N VAL A 126 -14.62 -1.37 0.87
CA VAL A 126 -15.19 -1.50 -0.47
C VAL A 126 -16.49 -0.71 -0.57
N ARG A 127 -17.34 -0.80 0.45
CA ARG A 127 -18.58 0.00 0.51
C ARG A 127 -18.28 1.48 0.44
N ARG A 128 -17.32 1.97 1.23
CA ARG A 128 -16.90 3.40 1.20
C ARG A 128 -16.37 3.84 -0.16
N LEU A 129 -15.53 3.03 -0.82
CA LEU A 129 -15.04 3.30 -2.17
C LEU A 129 -16.18 3.46 -3.18
N ASN A 130 -17.23 2.65 -3.05
CA ASN A 130 -18.39 2.72 -3.93
C ASN A 130 -19.31 3.90 -3.62
N GLU A 131 -19.53 4.21 -2.34
CA GLU A 131 -20.39 5.32 -1.90
C GLU A 131 -19.84 6.68 -2.31
N HIS A 132 -18.53 6.86 -2.32
CA HIS A 132 -17.87 8.14 -2.63
C HIS A 132 -17.37 8.23 -4.07
N ASP A 133 -17.57 7.19 -4.89
CA ASP A 133 -17.05 7.09 -6.27
C ASP A 133 -15.55 7.36 -6.37
N GLU A 134 -14.80 6.99 -5.34
CA GLU A 134 -13.37 7.21 -5.26
C GLU A 134 -12.61 6.19 -6.14
N VAL A 135 -11.55 6.66 -6.82
CA VAL A 135 -10.68 5.79 -7.62
C VAL A 135 -9.74 4.99 -6.73
N PHE A 136 -9.35 5.56 -5.58
CA PHE A 136 -8.50 4.90 -4.60
C PHE A 136 -8.86 5.31 -3.17
N SER A 137 -8.47 4.50 -2.20
CA SER A 137 -8.61 4.81 -0.77
C SER A 137 -7.52 4.15 0.06
N TRP A 138 -7.38 4.65 1.27
CA TRP A 138 -6.58 4.04 2.32
C TRP A 138 -7.49 3.37 3.34
N SER A 139 -7.12 2.17 3.79
CA SER A 139 -7.83 1.47 4.86
C SER A 139 -6.84 0.79 5.80
N ARG A 140 -7.18 0.73 7.08
CA ARG A 140 -6.44 -0.03 8.08
C ARG A 140 -7.12 -1.37 8.29
N LEU A 141 -6.34 -2.44 8.32
CA LEU A 141 -6.81 -3.77 8.67
C LEU A 141 -5.94 -4.36 9.78
N ASP A 142 -6.58 -4.68 10.89
CA ASP A 142 -5.97 -5.41 11.98
C ASP A 142 -6.27 -6.91 11.81
N LEU A 143 -5.31 -7.65 11.29
CA LEU A 143 -5.42 -9.10 11.20
C LEU A 143 -5.01 -9.70 12.54
N LYS A 144 -5.96 -10.32 13.26
CA LYS A 144 -5.67 -11.03 14.50
C LYS A 144 -4.56 -12.06 14.27
N GLY A 145 -3.38 -11.85 14.89
CA GLY A 145 -2.25 -12.76 14.82
C GLY A 145 -1.31 -12.61 13.62
N ALA A 146 -1.62 -11.76 12.61
CA ALA A 146 -0.80 -11.58 11.42
C ALA A 146 -0.16 -10.18 11.29
N GLY A 147 -0.35 -9.31 12.30
CA GLY A 147 0.16 -7.94 12.29
C GLY A 147 -0.85 -6.91 11.79
N GLN A 148 -0.45 -5.66 11.89
CA GLN A 148 -1.24 -4.51 11.46
C GLN A 148 -0.74 -4.02 10.10
N TYR A 149 -1.66 -3.71 9.19
CA TYR A 149 -1.36 -3.25 7.84
C TYR A 149 -2.15 -2.00 7.51
N LEU A 150 -1.51 -1.08 6.79
CA LEU A 150 -2.18 -0.07 6.00
C LEU A 150 -2.40 -0.63 4.60
N HIS A 151 -3.61 -0.54 4.08
CA HIS A 151 -3.95 -0.96 2.74
C HIS A 151 -4.17 0.26 1.85
N PHE A 152 -3.49 0.30 0.73
CA PHE A 152 -3.82 1.15 -0.40
C PHE A 152 -4.71 0.35 -1.35
N ASN A 153 -5.90 0.82 -1.63
CA ASN A 153 -6.88 0.17 -2.49
C ASN A 153 -7.12 1.07 -3.71
N ARG A 154 -7.09 0.51 -4.92
CA ARG A 154 -7.27 1.25 -6.15
C ARG A 154 -8.08 0.48 -7.17
N TRP A 155 -9.11 1.13 -7.75
CA TRP A 155 -9.82 0.58 -8.87
C TRP A 155 -8.94 0.55 -10.11
N MET A 156 -8.88 -0.60 -10.75
CA MET A 156 -8.27 -0.82 -12.05
C MET A 156 -9.37 -0.81 -13.10
N LEU A 157 -9.15 -0.04 -14.16
CA LEU A 157 -10.14 0.19 -15.19
C LEU A 157 -9.82 -0.61 -16.46
N ASP A 158 -10.80 -0.72 -17.34
CA ASP A 158 -10.62 -1.22 -18.69
C ASP A 158 -9.70 -0.31 -19.53
N ALA A 159 -9.33 -0.74 -20.73
CA ALA A 159 -8.47 0.04 -21.63
C ALA A 159 -9.09 1.40 -22.01
N ALA A 160 -10.42 1.52 -22.07
CA ALA A 160 -11.10 2.76 -22.34
C ALA A 160 -11.20 3.70 -21.10
N LYS A 161 -10.77 3.24 -19.93
CA LYS A 161 -10.86 3.93 -18.63
C LYS A 161 -12.30 4.29 -18.22
N THR A 162 -13.26 3.49 -18.64
CA THR A 162 -14.69 3.72 -18.41
C THR A 162 -15.33 2.76 -17.42
N GLN A 163 -14.79 1.55 -17.30
CA GLN A 163 -15.37 0.48 -16.48
C GLN A 163 -14.37 -0.05 -15.45
N ARG A 164 -14.85 -0.23 -14.23
CA ARG A 164 -14.09 -0.92 -13.17
C ARG A 164 -14.01 -2.40 -13.48
N MET A 165 -12.79 -2.94 -13.53
CA MET A 165 -12.52 -4.33 -13.87
C MET A 165 -12.00 -5.13 -12.67
N ALA A 166 -11.21 -4.47 -11.81
CA ALA A 166 -10.61 -5.10 -10.65
C ALA A 166 -10.33 -4.08 -9.54
N LEU A 167 -10.11 -4.56 -8.32
CA LEU A 167 -9.57 -3.78 -7.22
C LEU A 167 -8.17 -4.27 -6.89
N LEU A 168 -7.18 -3.40 -7.06
CA LEU A 168 -5.80 -3.62 -6.60
C LEU A 168 -5.70 -3.20 -5.14
N GLN A 169 -5.27 -4.11 -4.27
CA GLN A 169 -4.97 -3.84 -2.88
C GLN A 169 -3.48 -4.03 -2.61
N VAL A 170 -2.79 -2.98 -2.16
CA VAL A 170 -1.38 -3.04 -1.75
C VAL A 170 -1.30 -2.99 -0.24
N ARG A 171 -0.57 -3.93 0.38
CA ARG A 171 -0.40 -4.03 1.82
C ARG A 171 0.93 -3.42 2.25
N ILE A 172 0.87 -2.60 3.28
CA ILE A 172 2.04 -1.97 3.89
C ILE A 172 2.05 -2.36 5.37
N PRO A 173 3.05 -3.10 5.86
CA PRO A 173 3.18 -3.36 7.29
C PRO A 173 3.27 -2.04 8.06
N LEU A 174 2.48 -1.87 9.14
CA LEU A 174 2.56 -0.65 9.96
C LEU A 174 3.94 -0.47 10.58
N ALA A 175 4.63 -1.57 10.92
CA ALA A 175 6.02 -1.52 11.37
C ALA A 175 6.96 -0.80 10.39
N LYS A 176 6.66 -0.85 9.07
CA LYS A 176 7.42 -0.10 8.06
C LYS A 176 7.15 1.40 8.15
N ILE A 177 5.90 1.79 8.33
CA ILE A 177 5.49 3.19 8.53
C ILE A 177 6.11 3.72 9.82
N GLU A 178 6.03 2.95 10.90
CA GLU A 178 6.68 3.27 12.17
C GLU A 178 8.19 3.44 12.00
N ALA A 179 8.87 2.55 11.28
CA ALA A 179 10.29 2.65 11.02
C ALA A 179 10.66 3.95 10.26
N VAL A 180 9.86 4.36 9.27
CA VAL A 180 10.05 5.64 8.56
C VAL A 180 9.87 6.81 9.54
N LEU A 181 8.79 6.84 10.31
CA LEU A 181 8.51 7.89 11.28
C LEU A 181 9.57 7.97 12.39
N MET A 182 10.10 6.82 12.82
CA MET A 182 11.09 6.73 13.90
C MET A 182 12.53 6.97 13.44
N SER A 183 12.80 6.96 12.13
CA SER A 183 14.17 7.03 11.59
C SER A 183 14.94 8.28 12.00
N LYS A 184 14.24 9.38 12.29
CA LYS A 184 14.82 10.68 12.68
C LYS A 184 14.54 11.08 14.13
N LEU A 185 13.73 10.28 14.85
CA LEU A 185 13.41 10.59 16.24
C LEU A 185 14.48 10.02 17.18
N THR A 186 14.99 10.84 18.07
CA THR A 186 15.88 10.38 19.13
C THR A 186 15.10 9.61 20.21
N PRO A 187 15.75 8.75 21.02
CA PRO A 187 15.06 7.99 22.11
C PRO A 187 14.21 8.86 23.05
N TYR A 188 14.63 10.10 23.31
CA TYR A 188 13.88 11.04 24.14
C TYR A 188 12.60 11.57 23.47
N GLN A 189 12.59 11.67 22.13
CA GLN A 189 11.44 12.11 21.34
C GLN A 189 10.39 11.01 21.20
N LEU A 190 10.82 9.74 21.18
CA LEU A 190 9.95 8.56 21.13
C LEU A 190 9.00 8.50 22.34
N THR A 191 9.49 8.81 23.54
CA THR A 191 8.68 8.77 24.76
C THR A 191 7.53 9.77 24.71
N ALA A 192 7.73 10.96 24.14
CA ALA A 192 6.70 11.98 23.99
C ALA A 192 5.62 11.57 22.97
N PHE A 193 5.97 10.80 21.94
CA PHE A 193 5.05 10.35 20.89
C PHE A 193 4.08 9.26 21.37
N TYR A 194 4.52 8.39 22.31
CA TYR A 194 3.68 7.33 22.88
C TYR A 194 2.79 7.80 24.05
N LEU A 195 3.01 9.02 24.55
CA LEU A 195 2.27 9.57 25.70
C LEU A 195 1.23 10.64 25.30
N SER A 196 1.14 10.96 24.02
CA SER A 196 0.15 11.90 23.46
C SER A 196 -0.99 11.14 22.74
#